data_a184863132129f24b0e970b127ecbbe7
#
_entry.id   a184863132129f24b0e970b127ecbbe7
#
_cell.length_a   1.000
_cell.length_b   1.000
_cell.length_c   1.000
_cell.angle_alpha   90.00
_cell.angle_beta   90.00
_cell.angle_gamma   90.00
#
_symmetry.space_group_name_H-M   'P 1'
#
loop_
_entity.id
_entity.type
_entity.pdbx_description
1 polymer ?
#
loop_
_entity_poly.entity_id
_entity_poly.type
_entity_poly.pdbx_seq_one_letter_code
_entity_poly.pdbx_strand_id
1 'polypeptide(L)'
;MSSAFDALADLVRGATFDDFLLRPQYSVIARRDPAVIDLSCRFSTHITLKRPLVSANMDTVTRAPMAIVQAEEGGIGIIDRGFRNGDIEPQVREVAKVKRMQHIIIRDPYSVTPDTPLSEAVALMRRRRAGTLVVIDDQRRLRGLLTERDVRFVDTREAVVAARMTPVESLTTGQGELTLDVAEQMMIWHKIKKLPLVDTSGKLLGLI
;
A
#
# COMPACT_ATOMS: atom_id res chain seq x y z
N MET A 1 -25.38 -42.12 27.04
CA MET A 1 -26.15 -41.60 25.89
C MET A 1 -25.24 -40.59 25.18
N SER A 2 -24.73 -40.93 24.01
CA SER A 2 -23.99 -39.96 23.18
C SER A 2 -24.95 -38.87 22.76
N SER A 3 -24.59 -37.61 22.90
CA SER A 3 -25.46 -36.51 22.50
C SER A 3 -25.64 -36.53 20.97
N ALA A 4 -26.72 -35.98 20.45
CA ALA A 4 -26.93 -35.80 19.02
C ALA A 4 -25.76 -35.02 18.38
N PHE A 5 -25.08 -34.23 19.18
CA PHE A 5 -23.88 -33.48 18.78
C PHE A 5 -22.65 -34.36 18.56
N ASP A 6 -22.47 -35.39 19.44
CA ASP A 6 -21.37 -36.35 19.30
C ASP A 6 -21.55 -37.22 18.05
N ALA A 7 -22.79 -37.64 17.75
CA ALA A 7 -23.11 -38.38 16.56
C ALA A 7 -22.89 -37.56 15.27
N LEU A 8 -23.21 -36.27 15.29
CA LEU A 8 -22.98 -35.36 14.18
C LEU A 8 -21.47 -35.09 14.00
N ALA A 9 -20.72 -34.91 15.10
CA ALA A 9 -19.28 -34.72 15.08
C ALA A 9 -18.55 -35.93 14.48
N ASP A 10 -19.00 -37.16 14.82
CA ASP A 10 -18.46 -38.38 14.24
C ASP A 10 -18.78 -38.53 12.75
N LEU A 11 -19.99 -38.13 12.33
CA LEU A 11 -20.41 -38.17 10.92
C LEU A 11 -19.55 -37.27 10.02
N VAL A 12 -19.14 -36.11 10.54
CA VAL A 12 -18.34 -35.12 9.78
C VAL A 12 -16.83 -35.25 10.01
N ARG A 13 -16.40 -36.24 10.79
CA ARG A 13 -14.98 -36.47 11.08
C ARG A 13 -14.22 -36.84 9.80
N GLY A 14 -13.24 -36.02 9.46
CA GLY A 14 -12.45 -36.17 8.24
C GLY A 14 -13.08 -35.61 6.97
N ALA A 15 -14.27 -35.02 7.06
CA ALA A 15 -14.87 -34.31 5.95
C ALA A 15 -14.11 -33.03 5.61
N THR A 16 -14.06 -32.67 4.33
CA THR A 16 -13.51 -31.44 3.80
C THR A 16 -14.61 -30.51 3.31
N PHE A 17 -14.28 -29.30 2.89
CA PHE A 17 -15.29 -28.39 2.32
C PHE A 17 -15.97 -28.96 1.06
N ASP A 18 -15.28 -29.85 0.33
CA ASP A 18 -15.84 -30.48 -0.87
C ASP A 18 -16.95 -31.51 -0.56
N ASP A 19 -17.02 -31.94 0.71
CA ASP A 19 -18.02 -32.90 1.16
C ASP A 19 -19.34 -32.22 1.58
N PHE A 20 -19.42 -30.89 1.55
CA PHE A 20 -20.58 -30.14 1.96
C PHE A 20 -21.19 -29.33 0.81
N LEU A 21 -22.50 -29.33 0.73
CA LEU A 21 -23.27 -28.50 -0.18
C LEU A 21 -24.01 -27.40 0.61
N LEU A 22 -24.01 -26.21 0.07
CA LEU A 22 -24.85 -25.14 0.62
C LEU A 22 -26.33 -25.47 0.36
N ARG A 23 -27.10 -25.60 1.43
CA ARG A 23 -28.53 -25.79 1.32
C ARG A 23 -29.16 -24.50 0.78
N PRO A 24 -29.93 -24.57 -0.34
CA PRO A 24 -30.66 -23.41 -0.82
C PRO A 24 -31.56 -22.79 0.26
N GLN A 25 -31.54 -21.49 0.37
CA GLN A 25 -32.36 -20.70 1.29
C GLN A 25 -33.33 -19.81 0.50
N TYR A 26 -34.38 -19.35 1.16
CA TYR A 26 -35.24 -18.35 0.57
C TYR A 26 -34.46 -17.05 0.33
N SER A 27 -34.52 -16.54 -0.90
CA SER A 27 -33.90 -15.28 -1.25
C SER A 27 -34.86 -14.11 -1.10
N VAL A 28 -34.44 -13.10 -0.34
CA VAL A 28 -35.13 -11.82 -0.21
C VAL A 28 -34.60 -10.74 -1.15
N ILE A 29 -33.61 -11.10 -1.99
CA ILE A 29 -32.98 -10.17 -2.92
C ILE A 29 -33.94 -9.94 -4.10
N ALA A 30 -34.55 -8.75 -4.14
CA ALA A 30 -35.49 -8.36 -5.19
C ALA A 30 -34.79 -8.04 -6.52
N ARG A 31 -33.54 -7.58 -6.49
CA ARG A 31 -32.73 -7.22 -7.65
C ARG A 31 -31.34 -7.83 -7.53
N ARG A 32 -30.81 -8.30 -8.67
CA ARG A 32 -29.40 -8.73 -8.78
C ARG A 32 -28.49 -7.48 -8.92
N ASP A 33 -28.44 -6.67 -7.88
CA ASP A 33 -27.63 -5.46 -7.82
C ASP A 33 -26.51 -5.69 -6.79
N PRO A 34 -25.26 -5.82 -7.22
CA PRO A 34 -24.12 -6.00 -6.32
C PRO A 34 -23.95 -4.87 -5.29
N ALA A 35 -24.44 -3.67 -5.60
CA ALA A 35 -24.28 -2.50 -4.72
C ALA A 35 -25.13 -2.59 -3.44
N VAL A 36 -26.20 -3.42 -3.42
CA VAL A 36 -27.05 -3.60 -2.24
C VAL A 36 -26.61 -4.75 -1.34
N ILE A 37 -25.55 -5.48 -1.72
CA ILE A 37 -25.05 -6.64 -0.98
C ILE A 37 -23.92 -6.18 -0.07
N ASP A 38 -24.14 -6.22 1.23
CA ASP A 38 -23.08 -6.02 2.22
C ASP A 38 -22.30 -7.33 2.40
N LEU A 39 -21.03 -7.33 2.00
CA LEU A 39 -20.10 -8.44 2.17
C LEU A 39 -19.19 -8.24 3.38
N SER A 40 -19.41 -7.18 4.16
CA SER A 40 -18.55 -6.92 5.31
C SER A 40 -18.64 -8.06 6.33
N CYS A 41 -17.49 -8.43 6.88
CA CYS A 41 -17.42 -9.48 7.88
C CYS A 41 -16.36 -9.14 8.94
N ARG A 42 -16.60 -9.62 10.15
CA ARG A 42 -15.64 -9.51 11.24
C ARG A 42 -14.58 -10.58 11.09
N PHE A 43 -13.32 -10.16 10.92
CA PHE A 43 -12.17 -11.05 10.83
C PHE A 43 -11.54 -11.32 12.20
N SER A 44 -11.41 -10.29 13.02
CA SER A 44 -10.89 -10.41 14.40
C SER A 44 -11.60 -9.41 15.32
N THR A 45 -11.19 -9.35 16.58
CA THR A 45 -11.78 -8.40 17.55
C THR A 45 -11.75 -6.95 17.08
N HIS A 46 -10.71 -6.56 16.34
CA HIS A 46 -10.47 -5.17 15.92
C HIS A 46 -10.42 -4.98 14.40
N ILE A 47 -10.65 -6.04 13.61
CA ILE A 47 -10.55 -5.97 12.15
C ILE A 47 -11.86 -6.41 11.54
N THR A 48 -12.46 -5.53 10.75
CA THR A 48 -13.59 -5.80 9.88
C THR A 48 -13.13 -5.69 8.43
N LEU A 49 -13.44 -6.70 7.63
CA LEU A 49 -13.16 -6.71 6.19
C LEU A 49 -14.39 -6.19 5.44
N LYS A 50 -14.16 -5.46 4.35
CA LYS A 50 -15.23 -5.08 3.41
C LYS A 50 -15.66 -6.25 2.53
N ARG A 51 -14.73 -7.17 2.24
CA ARG A 51 -14.97 -8.44 1.52
C ARG A 51 -14.34 -9.58 2.30
N PRO A 52 -15.00 -10.75 2.44
CA PRO A 52 -14.51 -11.88 3.22
C PRO A 52 -13.44 -12.68 2.48
N LEU A 53 -12.41 -11.99 1.98
CA LEU A 53 -11.31 -12.59 1.24
C LEU A 53 -10.03 -12.48 2.06
N VAL A 54 -9.42 -13.62 2.31
CA VAL A 54 -8.15 -13.73 3.06
C VAL A 54 -7.19 -14.59 2.25
N SER A 55 -6.03 -14.07 1.88
CA SER A 55 -5.03 -14.88 1.20
C SER A 55 -4.20 -15.69 2.19
N ALA A 56 -3.90 -16.94 1.81
CA ALA A 56 -3.21 -17.91 2.66
C ALA A 56 -1.78 -17.46 3.02
N ASN A 57 -1.36 -17.77 4.24
CA ASN A 57 -0.02 -17.46 4.76
C ASN A 57 1.06 -18.43 4.25
N MET A 58 1.17 -18.54 2.95
CA MET A 58 2.11 -19.43 2.25
C MET A 58 3.14 -18.60 1.50
N ASP A 59 4.39 -19.06 1.46
CA ASP A 59 5.53 -18.35 0.87
C ASP A 59 5.38 -18.07 -0.63
N THR A 60 4.69 -18.94 -1.34
CA THR A 60 4.37 -18.80 -2.77
C THR A 60 3.06 -18.06 -3.04
N VAL A 61 2.29 -17.72 -2.00
CA VAL A 61 0.96 -17.10 -2.14
C VAL A 61 0.99 -15.66 -1.64
N THR A 62 1.31 -15.44 -0.35
CA THR A 62 1.13 -14.13 0.25
C THR A 62 2.44 -13.50 0.69
N ARG A 63 2.95 -12.62 -0.15
CA ARG A 63 3.96 -11.61 0.12
C ARG A 63 3.34 -10.23 -0.10
N ALA A 64 4.13 -9.16 0.04
CA ALA A 64 3.62 -7.81 -0.09
C ALA A 64 2.75 -7.56 -1.33
N PRO A 65 3.08 -8.02 -2.55
CA PRO A 65 2.25 -7.77 -3.72
C PRO A 65 0.83 -8.31 -3.59
N MET A 66 0.67 -9.56 -3.14
CA MET A 66 -0.65 -10.17 -2.94
C MET A 66 -1.41 -9.48 -1.79
N ALA A 67 -0.72 -9.20 -0.67
CA ALA A 67 -1.35 -8.54 0.47
C ALA A 67 -1.84 -7.12 0.15
N ILE A 68 -1.14 -6.39 -0.73
CA ILE A 68 -1.55 -5.07 -1.22
C ILE A 68 -2.85 -5.20 -2.02
N VAL A 69 -2.90 -6.07 -3.03
CA VAL A 69 -4.09 -6.29 -3.85
C VAL A 69 -5.29 -6.74 -2.99
N GLN A 70 -5.07 -7.64 -2.04
CA GLN A 70 -6.11 -8.06 -1.10
C GLN A 70 -6.66 -6.89 -0.28
N ALA A 71 -5.79 -6.00 0.19
CA ALA A 71 -6.19 -4.83 0.96
C ALA A 71 -6.99 -3.82 0.09
N GLU A 72 -6.55 -3.57 -1.14
CA GLU A 72 -7.23 -2.71 -2.12
C GLU A 72 -8.64 -3.24 -2.44
N GLU A 73 -8.79 -4.55 -2.54
CA GLU A 73 -10.07 -5.21 -2.78
C GLU A 73 -10.95 -5.35 -1.52
N GLY A 74 -10.48 -4.86 -0.37
CA GLY A 74 -11.24 -4.86 0.90
C GLY A 74 -11.13 -6.15 1.70
N GLY A 75 -10.23 -7.04 1.33
CA GLY A 75 -9.84 -8.24 2.06
C GLY A 75 -8.60 -8.02 2.94
N ILE A 76 -7.90 -9.10 3.28
CA ILE A 76 -6.63 -9.06 4.02
C ILE A 76 -5.67 -10.14 3.54
N GLY A 77 -4.38 -9.79 3.42
CA GLY A 77 -3.30 -10.75 3.15
C GLY A 77 -2.56 -11.12 4.43
N ILE A 78 -2.37 -12.40 4.68
CA ILE A 78 -1.57 -12.88 5.80
C ILE A 78 -0.17 -13.20 5.27
N ILE A 79 0.80 -12.35 5.62
CA ILE A 79 2.21 -12.56 5.24
C ILE A 79 2.73 -13.85 5.89
N ASP A 80 3.35 -14.70 5.08
CA ASP A 80 3.94 -15.94 5.56
C ASP A 80 5.13 -15.69 6.52
N ARG A 81 5.45 -16.72 7.31
CA ARG A 81 6.63 -16.74 8.17
C ARG A 81 7.77 -17.63 7.63
N GLY A 82 7.71 -17.99 6.33
CA GLY A 82 8.64 -18.96 5.69
C GLY A 82 10.07 -18.44 5.52
N PHE A 83 10.47 -17.43 6.28
CA PHE A 83 11.83 -16.93 6.34
C PHE A 83 12.69 -17.83 7.21
N ARG A 84 13.81 -18.32 6.63
CA ARG A 84 14.68 -19.31 7.28
C ARG A 84 15.37 -18.75 8.52
N ASN A 85 15.72 -19.63 9.46
CA ASN A 85 16.56 -19.38 10.62
C ASN A 85 15.99 -18.43 11.68
N GLY A 86 14.66 -18.28 11.78
CA GLY A 86 14.04 -17.42 12.80
C GLY A 86 14.29 -15.92 12.58
N ASP A 87 14.88 -15.51 11.45
CA ASP A 87 15.05 -14.11 11.09
C ASP A 87 13.70 -13.51 10.67
N ILE A 88 13.16 -12.62 11.50
CA ILE A 88 11.88 -11.93 11.26
C ILE A 88 12.03 -10.66 10.40
N GLU A 89 13.25 -10.17 10.19
CA GLU A 89 13.49 -8.93 9.45
C GLU A 89 12.93 -8.96 8.00
N PRO A 90 13.04 -10.05 7.23
CA PRO A 90 12.41 -10.13 5.92
C PRO A 90 10.88 -10.01 5.99
N GLN A 91 10.24 -10.64 6.99
CA GLN A 91 8.79 -10.53 7.19
C GLN A 91 8.39 -9.10 7.55
N VAL A 92 9.12 -8.46 8.45
CA VAL A 92 8.91 -7.05 8.83
C VAL A 92 9.02 -6.14 7.60
N ARG A 93 10.00 -6.39 6.72
CA ARG A 93 10.13 -5.64 5.47
C ARG A 93 8.94 -5.83 4.52
N GLU A 94 8.40 -7.04 4.41
CA GLU A 94 7.20 -7.30 3.59
C GLU A 94 5.98 -6.57 4.18
N VAL A 95 5.75 -6.66 5.49
CA VAL A 95 4.67 -5.93 6.17
C VAL A 95 4.82 -4.41 6.01
N ALA A 96 6.06 -3.90 6.11
CA ALA A 96 6.32 -2.47 5.90
C ALA A 96 5.99 -2.00 4.48
N LYS A 97 6.20 -2.84 3.46
CA LYS A 97 5.77 -2.55 2.08
C LYS A 97 4.26 -2.40 1.98
N VAL A 98 3.50 -3.33 2.58
CA VAL A 98 2.03 -3.28 2.59
C VAL A 98 1.55 -2.03 3.32
N LYS A 99 2.09 -1.75 4.51
CA LYS A 99 1.71 -0.55 5.29
C LYS A 99 1.96 0.77 4.54
N ARG A 100 3.02 0.83 3.72
CA ARG A 100 3.28 2.01 2.88
C ARG A 100 2.25 2.19 1.77
N MET A 101 1.74 1.09 1.23
CA MET A 101 0.74 1.11 0.14
C MET A 101 -0.70 1.27 0.65
N GLN A 102 -0.98 0.95 1.92
CA GLN A 102 -2.30 1.12 2.53
C GLN A 102 -2.77 2.58 2.63
N HIS A 103 -1.84 3.51 2.47
CA HIS A 103 -2.18 4.92 2.33
C HIS A 103 -1.88 5.32 0.89
N ILE A 104 -2.88 5.85 0.19
CA ILE A 104 -2.71 6.60 -1.05
C ILE A 104 -1.60 7.64 -0.85
N ILE A 105 -1.45 8.08 0.38
CA ILE A 105 -0.40 8.96 0.85
C ILE A 105 0.75 8.14 1.42
N ILE A 106 1.89 8.14 0.74
CA ILE A 106 3.15 7.67 1.28
C ILE A 106 3.60 8.69 2.33
N ARG A 107 3.35 8.44 3.61
CA ARG A 107 3.64 9.40 4.71
C ARG A 107 5.14 9.63 4.92
N ASP A 108 5.97 8.67 4.58
CA ASP A 108 7.44 8.80 4.67
C ASP A 108 8.09 8.41 3.33
N PRO A 109 7.95 9.28 2.30
CA PRO A 109 8.58 9.03 1.01
C PRO A 109 10.10 9.13 1.13
N TYR A 110 10.81 8.40 0.26
CA TYR A 110 12.26 8.54 0.20
C TYR A 110 12.63 9.97 -0.13
N SER A 111 13.48 10.55 0.69
CA SER A 111 13.85 11.95 0.60
C SER A 111 15.35 12.15 0.60
N VAL A 112 15.78 13.27 0.03
CA VAL A 112 17.15 13.76 -0.01
C VAL A 112 17.14 15.27 0.22
N THR A 113 18.32 15.84 0.49
CA THR A 113 18.46 17.31 0.58
C THR A 113 18.89 17.90 -0.76
N PRO A 114 18.70 19.21 -0.99
CA PRO A 114 19.17 19.88 -2.22
C PRO A 114 20.66 19.71 -2.49
N ASP A 115 21.48 19.66 -1.42
CA ASP A 115 22.93 19.56 -1.49
C ASP A 115 23.44 18.12 -1.65
N THR A 116 22.54 17.12 -1.60
CA THR A 116 22.93 15.73 -1.80
C THR A 116 23.59 15.55 -3.18
N PRO A 117 24.74 14.85 -3.26
CA PRO A 117 25.36 14.52 -4.55
C PRO A 117 24.38 13.72 -5.42
N LEU A 118 24.28 14.08 -6.69
CA LEU A 118 23.32 13.44 -7.60
C LEU A 118 23.60 11.94 -7.77
N SER A 119 24.86 11.53 -7.70
CA SER A 119 25.26 10.11 -7.71
C SER A 119 24.68 9.32 -6.53
N GLU A 120 24.65 9.92 -5.34
CA GLU A 120 24.07 9.31 -4.14
C GLU A 120 22.54 9.19 -4.26
N ALA A 121 21.87 10.24 -4.75
CA ALA A 121 20.45 10.21 -5.00
C ALA A 121 20.07 9.11 -6.01
N VAL A 122 20.83 8.96 -7.11
CA VAL A 122 20.63 7.88 -8.09
C VAL A 122 20.88 6.50 -7.48
N ALA A 123 21.89 6.35 -6.65
CA ALA A 123 22.17 5.10 -5.94
C ALA A 123 21.03 4.75 -4.98
N LEU A 124 20.45 5.75 -4.29
CA LEU A 124 19.27 5.57 -3.43
C LEU A 124 18.05 5.12 -4.24
N MET A 125 17.76 5.78 -5.39
CA MET A 125 16.68 5.38 -6.29
C MET A 125 16.79 3.91 -6.70
N ARG A 126 17.98 3.49 -7.17
CA ARG A 126 18.23 2.11 -7.59
C ARG A 126 18.10 1.12 -6.45
N ARG A 127 18.72 1.38 -5.29
CA ARG A 127 18.65 0.52 -4.11
C ARG A 127 17.23 0.34 -3.58
N ARG A 128 16.44 1.40 -3.64
CA ARG A 128 15.06 1.41 -3.14
C ARG A 128 14.01 1.14 -4.21
N ARG A 129 14.42 1.01 -5.47
CA ARG A 129 13.52 0.90 -6.64
C ARG A 129 12.47 2.00 -6.65
N ALA A 130 12.91 3.22 -6.32
CA ALA A 130 12.06 4.39 -6.24
C ALA A 130 12.27 5.29 -7.46
N GLY A 131 11.24 5.49 -8.28
CA GLY A 131 11.29 6.35 -9.46
C GLY A 131 11.24 7.85 -9.13
N THR A 132 11.06 8.21 -7.85
CA THR A 132 10.96 9.60 -7.38
C THR A 132 11.52 9.72 -5.97
N LEU A 133 12.29 10.78 -5.73
CA LEU A 133 12.72 11.22 -4.40
C LEU A 133 12.12 12.59 -4.12
N VAL A 134 11.68 12.79 -2.89
CA VAL A 134 11.24 14.09 -2.42
C VAL A 134 12.45 14.87 -1.92
N VAL A 135 12.59 16.11 -2.34
CA VAL A 135 13.68 16.97 -1.88
C VAL A 135 13.17 17.85 -0.76
N ILE A 136 13.77 17.73 0.42
CA ILE A 136 13.37 18.45 1.64
C ILE A 136 14.59 19.12 2.29
N ASP A 137 14.34 20.15 3.07
CA ASP A 137 15.36 20.76 3.94
C ASP A 137 15.41 20.08 5.32
N ASP A 138 16.29 20.56 6.19
CA ASP A 138 16.50 20.05 7.55
C ASP A 138 15.26 20.20 8.43
N GLN A 139 14.33 21.10 8.07
CA GLN A 139 13.05 21.30 8.75
C GLN A 139 11.91 20.46 8.14
N ARG A 140 12.24 19.53 7.23
CA ARG A 140 11.30 18.71 6.44
C ARG A 140 10.37 19.54 5.55
N ARG A 141 10.72 20.76 5.17
CA ARG A 141 9.95 21.54 4.19
C ARG A 141 10.27 21.07 2.78
N LEU A 142 9.23 20.98 1.96
CA LEU A 142 9.36 20.60 0.57
C LEU A 142 10.19 21.64 -0.19
N ARG A 143 11.23 21.17 -0.89
CA ARG A 143 12.09 21.98 -1.76
C ARG A 143 11.93 21.62 -3.23
N GLY A 144 11.53 20.38 -3.52
CA GLY A 144 11.34 19.92 -4.88
C GLY A 144 11.07 18.42 -4.99
N LEU A 145 11.05 17.94 -6.23
CA LEU A 145 11.03 16.52 -6.58
C LEU A 145 12.17 16.20 -7.53
N LEU A 146 12.80 15.04 -7.33
CA LEU A 146 13.76 14.47 -8.26
C LEU A 146 13.21 13.15 -8.78
N THR A 147 13.09 13.02 -10.11
CA THR A 147 12.56 11.82 -10.76
C THR A 147 13.64 11.12 -11.58
N GLU A 148 13.40 9.84 -11.93
CA GLU A 148 14.31 9.12 -12.85
C GLU A 148 14.50 9.84 -14.19
N ARG A 149 13.52 10.62 -14.64
CA ARG A 149 13.60 11.40 -15.87
C ARG A 149 14.65 12.51 -15.76
N ASP A 150 14.73 13.15 -14.59
CA ASP A 150 15.62 14.30 -14.35
C ASP A 150 17.10 13.89 -14.30
N VAL A 151 17.35 12.61 -14.01
CA VAL A 151 18.72 12.04 -13.90
C VAL A 151 19.12 11.19 -15.11
N ARG A 152 18.20 10.97 -16.06
CA ARG A 152 18.45 10.17 -17.25
C ARG A 152 19.40 10.92 -18.19
N PHE A 153 20.46 10.25 -18.62
CA PHE A 153 21.46 10.80 -19.54
C PHE A 153 22.29 11.99 -18.97
N VAL A 154 22.36 12.11 -17.66
CA VAL A 154 23.13 13.18 -16.99
C VAL A 154 24.40 12.61 -16.40
N ASP A 155 25.52 13.33 -16.52
CA ASP A 155 26.72 13.02 -15.74
C ASP A 155 26.46 13.40 -14.28
N THR A 156 26.45 12.38 -13.42
CA THR A 156 26.06 12.54 -12.01
C THR A 156 27.26 12.84 -11.10
N ARG A 157 28.48 12.94 -11.65
CA ARG A 157 29.71 12.99 -10.84
C ARG A 157 29.94 14.31 -10.12
N GLU A 158 29.52 15.42 -10.71
CA GLU A 158 29.83 16.77 -10.17
C GLU A 158 28.56 17.58 -9.86
N ALA A 159 27.36 17.01 -10.05
CA ALA A 159 26.11 17.71 -9.83
C ALA A 159 25.49 17.36 -8.48
N VAL A 160 24.80 18.33 -7.88
CA VAL A 160 23.94 18.15 -6.72
C VAL A 160 22.48 18.07 -7.13
N VAL A 161 21.62 17.54 -6.25
CA VAL A 161 20.18 17.37 -6.48
C VAL A 161 19.52 18.69 -6.88
N ALA A 162 19.88 19.81 -6.24
CA ALA A 162 19.32 21.14 -6.53
C ALA A 162 19.44 21.55 -8.00
N ALA A 163 20.50 21.10 -8.69
CA ALA A 163 20.71 21.45 -10.11
C ALA A 163 19.78 20.70 -11.08
N ARG A 164 19.09 19.66 -10.61
CA ARG A 164 18.27 18.76 -11.46
C ARG A 164 16.86 18.52 -10.97
N MET A 165 16.57 18.84 -9.70
CA MET A 165 15.22 18.70 -9.16
C MET A 165 14.25 19.65 -9.86
N THR A 166 12.98 19.28 -9.91
CA THR A 166 11.91 20.22 -10.18
C THR A 166 11.64 20.98 -8.88
N PRO A 167 11.89 22.30 -8.84
CA PRO A 167 11.77 23.09 -7.61
C PRO A 167 10.28 23.22 -7.19
N VAL A 168 10.04 23.47 -5.90
CA VAL A 168 8.69 23.51 -5.32
C VAL A 168 7.78 24.53 -5.97
N GLU A 169 8.32 25.65 -6.45
CA GLU A 169 7.58 26.71 -7.15
C GLU A 169 6.96 26.23 -8.47
N SER A 170 7.52 25.19 -9.06
CA SER A 170 7.03 24.56 -10.29
C SER A 170 6.20 23.30 -10.05
N LEU A 171 5.98 22.93 -8.79
CA LEU A 171 5.20 21.75 -8.44
C LEU A 171 3.75 22.12 -8.09
N THR A 172 2.83 21.26 -8.49
CA THR A 172 1.51 21.22 -7.87
C THR A 172 1.61 20.48 -6.56
N THR A 173 1.16 21.10 -5.46
CA THR A 173 1.13 20.51 -4.12
C THR A 173 -0.29 20.46 -3.59
N GLY A 174 -0.60 19.43 -2.81
CA GLY A 174 -1.85 19.35 -2.05
C GLY A 174 -1.64 19.87 -0.63
N GLN A 175 -2.64 20.52 -0.05
CA GLN A 175 -2.59 21.00 1.32
C GLN A 175 -3.37 20.11 2.27
N GLY A 176 -2.74 19.71 3.38
CA GLY A 176 -3.37 18.91 4.43
C GLY A 176 -3.67 17.47 4.02
N GLU A 177 -4.68 16.89 4.65
CA GLU A 177 -5.20 15.56 4.29
C GLU A 177 -6.26 15.71 3.20
N LEU A 178 -5.93 15.27 1.99
CA LEU A 178 -6.85 15.24 0.86
C LEU A 178 -7.57 13.89 0.80
N THR A 179 -8.84 13.91 0.39
CA THR A 179 -9.52 12.67 -0.01
C THR A 179 -8.94 12.16 -1.32
N LEU A 180 -9.09 10.86 -1.58
CA LEU A 180 -8.63 10.24 -2.83
C LEU A 180 -9.19 10.96 -4.05
N ASP A 181 -10.50 11.20 -4.05
CA ASP A 181 -11.20 11.80 -5.19
C ASP A 181 -10.65 13.19 -5.54
N VAL A 182 -10.38 14.02 -4.52
CA VAL A 182 -9.80 15.35 -4.70
C VAL A 182 -8.36 15.26 -5.23
N ALA A 183 -7.56 14.35 -4.67
CA ALA A 183 -6.19 14.15 -5.12
C ALA A 183 -6.14 13.65 -6.57
N GLU A 184 -6.99 12.68 -6.92
CA GLU A 184 -7.11 12.15 -8.29
C GLU A 184 -7.51 13.24 -9.29
N GLN A 185 -8.53 14.05 -8.96
CA GLN A 185 -8.95 15.17 -9.80
C GLN A 185 -7.81 16.19 -10.01
N MET A 186 -7.07 16.52 -8.95
CA MET A 186 -5.91 17.40 -9.06
C MET A 186 -4.83 16.82 -9.97
N MET A 187 -4.53 15.52 -9.82
CA MET A 187 -3.52 14.84 -10.63
C MET A 187 -3.92 14.77 -12.09
N ILE A 188 -5.19 14.50 -12.40
CA ILE A 188 -5.73 14.47 -13.76
C ILE A 188 -5.69 15.87 -14.36
N TRP A 189 -6.20 16.89 -13.66
CA TRP A 189 -6.26 18.27 -14.13
C TRP A 189 -4.87 18.82 -14.48
N HIS A 190 -3.92 18.62 -13.59
CA HIS A 190 -2.53 19.09 -13.76
C HIS A 190 -1.66 18.11 -14.56
N LYS A 191 -2.20 16.97 -15.00
CA LYS A 191 -1.47 15.92 -15.76
C LYS A 191 -0.18 15.46 -15.07
N ILE A 192 -0.22 15.37 -13.74
CA ILE A 192 0.91 14.94 -12.91
C ILE A 192 0.73 13.51 -12.42
N LYS A 193 1.84 12.83 -12.15
CA LYS A 193 1.86 11.45 -11.65
C LYS A 193 2.23 11.37 -10.16
N LYS A 194 2.61 12.49 -9.57
CA LYS A 194 3.04 12.62 -8.17
C LYS A 194 2.52 13.92 -7.61
N LEU A 195 1.88 13.84 -6.43
CA LEU A 195 1.33 14.99 -5.74
C LEU A 195 1.91 15.04 -4.32
N PRO A 196 2.91 15.90 -4.05
CA PRO A 196 3.38 16.13 -2.69
C PRO A 196 2.29 16.80 -1.86
N LEU A 197 2.11 16.32 -0.64
CA LEU A 197 1.22 16.93 0.35
C LEU A 197 2.05 17.69 1.37
N VAL A 198 1.63 18.91 1.62
CA VAL A 198 2.29 19.81 2.58
C VAL A 198 1.29 20.40 3.57
N ASP A 199 1.77 20.77 4.74
CA ASP A 199 1.00 21.58 5.68
C ASP A 199 1.07 23.08 5.32
N THR A 200 0.39 23.90 6.10
CA THR A 200 0.34 25.38 5.93
C THR A 200 1.71 26.04 6.05
N SER A 201 2.70 25.38 6.65
CA SER A 201 4.08 25.85 6.78
C SER A 201 5.00 25.34 5.65
N GLY A 202 4.48 24.56 4.70
CA GLY A 202 5.24 23.94 3.60
C GLY A 202 5.97 22.68 4.01
N LYS A 203 5.73 22.13 5.21
CA LYS A 203 6.33 20.91 5.69
C LYS A 203 5.68 19.68 5.00
N LEU A 204 6.50 18.74 4.57
CA LEU A 204 6.04 17.53 3.90
C LEU A 204 5.21 16.64 4.84
N LEU A 205 3.99 16.34 4.43
CA LEU A 205 3.08 15.39 5.07
C LEU A 205 3.11 14.02 4.41
N GLY A 206 3.38 13.99 3.10
CA GLY A 206 3.45 12.77 2.32
C GLY A 206 3.51 12.99 0.82
N LEU A 207 3.43 11.90 0.06
CA LEU A 207 3.42 11.87 -1.40
C LEU A 207 2.32 10.95 -1.88
N ILE A 208 1.52 11.37 -2.84
CA ILE A 208 0.57 10.57 -3.62
C ILE A 208 1.17 10.26 -4.97
#